data_72dc3bbe72ef516b4b67234430c794c1
#
_entry.id   72dc3bbe72ef516b4b67234430c794c1
#
_cell.length_a   1.000
_cell.length_b   1.000
_cell.length_c   1.000
_cell.angle_alpha   90.00
_cell.angle_beta   90.00
_cell.angle_gamma   90.00
#
_symmetry.space_group_name_H-M   'P 1'
#
loop_
_entity.id
_entity.type
_entity.pdbx_description
1 polymer ?
#
loop_
_entity_poly.entity_id
_entity_poly.type
_entity_poly.pdbx_seq_one_letter_code
_entity_poly.pdbx_strand_id
1 'polypeptide(L)'
;MQSHLIVAPIRPGRGDYTETMETLIWHERLKGRVADPDDVPEYRIVVNGITPEPSATERQALEHIFETMPVIEEPVLERKAYKQVDGEGLLGVIRDKTRMSIVQRHLTNALEEMSAVLDLLDDAIIKRMEAV
;
A
#
# COMPACT_ATOMS: atom_id res chain seq x y z
N MET A 1 -21.50 3.68 9.04
CA MET A 1 -20.05 3.60 9.34
C MET A 1 -19.33 4.57 8.42
N GLN A 2 -18.60 5.51 8.96
CA GLN A 2 -17.77 6.42 8.16
C GLN A 2 -16.35 5.86 8.07
N SER A 3 -15.84 5.79 6.85
CA SER A 3 -14.44 5.47 6.61
C SER A 3 -13.60 6.76 6.64
N HIS A 4 -12.42 6.71 7.20
CA HIS A 4 -11.50 7.86 7.24
C HIS A 4 -10.46 7.81 6.12
N LEU A 5 -10.25 6.65 5.57
CA LEU A 5 -9.22 6.42 4.57
C LEU A 5 -9.65 5.32 3.60
N ILE A 6 -9.41 5.54 2.33
CA ILE A 6 -9.50 4.52 1.28
C ILE A 6 -8.07 4.15 0.89
N VAL A 7 -7.74 2.89 0.96
CA VAL A 7 -6.43 2.36 0.57
C VAL A 7 -6.60 1.50 -0.67
N ALA A 8 -5.88 1.84 -1.73
CA ALA A 8 -5.88 1.07 -2.96
C ALA A 8 -4.49 0.50 -3.24
N PRO A 9 -4.33 -0.82 -3.29
CA PRO A 9 -3.09 -1.42 -3.76
C PRO A 9 -2.98 -1.32 -5.28
N ILE A 10 -1.79 -1.00 -5.77
CA ILE A 10 -1.47 -0.97 -7.19
C ILE A 10 -0.18 -1.74 -7.46
N ARG A 11 -0.13 -2.46 -8.56
CA ARG A 11 1.11 -3.04 -9.08
C ARG A 11 1.71 -2.13 -10.15
N PRO A 12 3.04 -2.09 -10.32
CA PRO A 12 3.66 -1.31 -11.38
C PRO A 12 3.31 -1.91 -12.75
N GLY A 13 2.32 -1.34 -13.42
CA GLY A 13 1.87 -1.76 -14.75
C GLY A 13 0.87 -0.79 -15.35
N ARG A 14 0.79 -0.77 -16.68
CA ARG A 14 -0.06 0.18 -17.41
C ARG A 14 -1.56 -0.01 -17.11
N GLY A 15 -2.02 -1.27 -16.98
CA GLY A 15 -3.43 -1.57 -16.73
C GLY A 15 -3.86 -1.06 -15.36
N ASP A 16 -3.12 -1.40 -14.33
CA ASP A 16 -3.39 -0.97 -12.96
C ASP A 16 -3.34 0.56 -12.82
N TYR A 17 -2.38 1.19 -13.51
CA TYR A 17 -2.27 2.66 -13.54
C TYR A 17 -3.54 3.30 -14.11
N THR A 18 -4.01 2.83 -15.25
CA THR A 18 -5.19 3.39 -15.93
C THR A 18 -6.44 3.24 -15.06
N GLU A 19 -6.69 2.06 -14.52
CA GLU A 19 -7.85 1.80 -13.65
C GLU A 19 -7.80 2.64 -12.37
N THR A 20 -6.63 2.77 -11.79
CA THR A 20 -6.43 3.57 -10.57
C THR A 20 -6.63 5.06 -10.84
N MET A 21 -6.16 5.57 -11.97
CA MET A 21 -6.40 6.95 -12.38
C MET A 21 -7.90 7.23 -12.58
N GLU A 22 -8.63 6.33 -13.18
CA GLU A 22 -10.10 6.45 -13.32
C GLU A 22 -10.78 6.54 -11.96
N THR A 23 -10.34 5.72 -11.01
CA THR A 23 -10.86 5.74 -9.63
C THR A 23 -10.53 7.04 -8.92
N LEU A 24 -9.33 7.58 -9.10
CA LEU A 24 -8.93 8.88 -8.54
C LEU A 24 -9.77 10.02 -9.11
N ILE A 25 -10.02 10.02 -10.41
CA ILE A 25 -10.87 11.02 -11.06
C ILE A 25 -12.29 10.94 -10.50
N TRP A 26 -12.83 9.74 -10.33
CA TRP A 26 -14.14 9.53 -9.72
C TRP A 26 -14.17 10.06 -8.29
N HIS A 27 -13.14 9.79 -7.50
CA HIS A 27 -13.01 10.28 -6.12
C HIS A 27 -12.99 11.81 -6.05
N GLU A 28 -12.27 12.47 -6.93
CA GLU A 28 -12.26 13.94 -7.03
C GLU A 28 -13.63 14.51 -7.43
N ARG A 29 -14.32 13.85 -8.35
CA ARG A 29 -15.69 14.23 -8.73
C ARG A 29 -16.67 14.09 -7.57
N LEU A 30 -16.51 13.04 -6.77
CA LEU A 30 -17.33 12.83 -5.58
C LEU A 30 -17.17 13.97 -4.58
N LYS A 31 -15.95 14.42 -4.34
CA LYS A 31 -15.69 15.59 -3.49
C LYS A 31 -16.44 16.86 -3.96
N GLY A 32 -16.55 17.06 -5.26
CA GLY A 32 -17.27 18.18 -5.83
C GLY A 32 -18.79 18.08 -5.76
N ARG A 33 -19.34 16.91 -5.41
CA ARG A 33 -20.80 16.67 -5.36
C ARG A 33 -21.38 16.66 -3.96
N VAL A 34 -20.55 16.55 -2.94
CA VAL A 34 -20.99 16.54 -1.55
C VAL A 34 -20.95 17.96 -0.97
N ALA A 35 -21.75 18.22 0.06
CA ALA A 35 -21.83 19.53 0.69
C ALA A 35 -20.50 19.92 1.35
N ASP A 36 -19.84 18.96 1.99
CA ASP A 36 -18.53 19.14 2.61
C ASP A 36 -17.53 18.13 2.02
N PRO A 37 -16.52 18.59 1.27
CA PRO A 37 -15.50 17.69 0.71
C PRO A 37 -14.76 16.85 1.76
N ASP A 38 -14.68 17.35 3.00
CA ASP A 38 -14.03 16.63 4.09
C ASP A 38 -14.83 15.43 4.58
N ASP A 39 -16.10 15.31 4.20
CA ASP A 39 -16.90 14.09 4.44
C ASP A 39 -16.46 12.91 3.57
N VAL A 40 -15.76 13.16 2.46
CA VAL A 40 -15.22 12.12 1.59
C VAL A 40 -13.89 11.61 2.17
N PRO A 41 -13.74 10.28 2.39
CA PRO A 41 -12.48 9.74 2.90
C PRO A 41 -11.29 10.09 2.01
N GLU A 42 -10.13 10.27 2.61
CA GLU A 42 -8.90 10.43 1.84
C GLU A 42 -8.56 9.15 1.08
N TYR A 43 -7.84 9.31 -0.01
CA TYR A 43 -7.41 8.21 -0.87
C TYR A 43 -5.89 8.11 -0.81
N ARG A 44 -5.38 6.92 -0.53
CA ARG A 44 -3.94 6.63 -0.55
C ARG A 44 -3.68 5.34 -1.32
N ILE A 45 -2.59 5.34 -2.04
CA ILE A 45 -2.16 4.20 -2.85
C ILE A 45 -0.96 3.54 -2.18
N VAL A 46 -1.02 2.23 -2.11
CA VAL A 46 0.11 1.38 -1.68
C VAL A 46 0.64 0.68 -2.93
N VAL A 47 1.88 0.96 -3.29
CA VAL A 47 2.52 0.25 -4.40
C VAL A 47 2.95 -1.13 -3.92
N ASN A 48 2.41 -2.16 -4.55
CA ASN A 48 2.57 -3.56 -4.15
C ASN A 48 3.26 -4.38 -5.24
N GLY A 49 3.96 -5.44 -4.84
CA GLY A 49 4.51 -6.41 -5.77
C GLY A 49 5.72 -5.91 -6.55
N ILE A 50 6.50 -5.00 -5.97
CA ILE A 50 7.75 -4.54 -6.57
C ILE A 50 8.79 -5.64 -6.46
N THR A 51 9.38 -6.01 -7.60
CA THR A 51 10.50 -6.96 -7.62
C THR A 51 11.76 -6.31 -7.04
N PRO A 52 12.67 -7.08 -6.40
CA PRO A 52 13.93 -6.53 -5.85
C PRO A 52 14.81 -5.84 -6.92
N GLU A 53 14.74 -6.32 -8.15
CA GLU A 53 15.49 -5.76 -9.28
C GLU A 53 14.49 -5.39 -10.40
N PRO A 54 13.82 -4.24 -10.31
CA PRO A 54 12.84 -3.86 -11.32
C PRO A 54 13.53 -3.55 -12.67
N SER A 55 12.85 -3.93 -13.76
CA SER A 55 13.28 -3.58 -15.12
C SER A 55 13.22 -2.06 -15.35
N ALA A 56 13.83 -1.57 -16.42
CA ALA A 56 13.77 -0.16 -16.79
C ALA A 56 12.31 0.30 -16.98
N THR A 57 11.49 -0.52 -17.61
CA THR A 57 10.06 -0.25 -17.81
C THR A 57 9.30 -0.15 -16.47
N GLU A 58 9.57 -1.06 -15.55
CA GLU A 58 8.98 -1.03 -14.19
C GLU A 58 9.41 0.22 -13.41
N ARG A 59 10.69 0.61 -13.50
CA ARG A 59 11.19 1.84 -12.85
C ARG A 59 10.50 3.08 -13.38
N GLN A 60 10.32 3.18 -14.69
CA GLN A 60 9.60 4.30 -15.29
C GLN A 60 8.14 4.35 -14.84
N ALA A 61 7.48 3.20 -14.78
CA ALA A 61 6.10 3.10 -14.28
C ALA A 61 6.02 3.52 -12.81
N LEU A 62 6.96 3.10 -11.98
CA LEU A 62 7.04 3.49 -10.56
C LEU A 62 7.24 4.98 -10.40
N GLU A 63 8.19 5.58 -11.10
CA GLU A 63 8.44 7.02 -11.07
C GLU A 63 7.18 7.80 -11.42
N HIS A 64 6.49 7.38 -12.48
CA HIS A 64 5.26 8.02 -12.92
C HIS A 64 4.15 7.91 -11.88
N ILE A 65 3.98 6.75 -11.25
CA ILE A 65 3.02 6.53 -10.16
C ILE A 65 3.32 7.44 -8.98
N PHE A 66 4.57 7.48 -8.51
CA PHE A 66 4.98 8.32 -7.38
C PHE A 66 4.83 9.82 -7.65
N GLU A 67 4.99 10.25 -8.90
CA GLU A 67 4.84 11.66 -9.29
C GLU A 67 3.38 12.10 -9.45
N THR A 68 2.49 11.19 -9.83
CA THR A 68 1.13 11.54 -10.27
C THR A 68 0.02 11.11 -9.33
N MET A 69 0.31 10.26 -8.36
CA MET A 69 -0.69 9.66 -7.47
C MET A 69 -0.39 9.90 -5.98
N PRO A 70 -1.41 9.87 -5.11
CA PRO A 70 -1.23 10.01 -3.65
C PRO A 70 -0.71 8.71 -3.04
N VAL A 71 0.53 8.37 -3.31
CA VAL A 71 1.19 7.14 -2.87
C VAL A 71 1.80 7.33 -1.48
N ILE A 72 1.69 6.33 -0.61
CA ILE A 72 2.49 6.29 0.61
C ILE A 72 3.95 5.97 0.26
N GLU A 73 4.89 6.50 1.05
CA GLU A 73 6.32 6.43 0.73
C GLU A 73 6.92 5.02 0.78
N GLU A 74 6.31 4.11 1.52
CA GLU A 74 6.79 2.74 1.67
C GLU A 74 6.11 1.79 0.67
N PRO A 75 6.82 1.33 -0.36
CA PRO A 75 6.32 0.29 -1.25
C PRO A 75 6.41 -1.09 -0.62
N VAL A 76 5.56 -1.99 -1.06
CA VAL A 76 5.58 -3.40 -0.66
C VAL A 76 6.30 -4.23 -1.71
N LEU A 77 7.40 -4.86 -1.32
CA LEU A 77 8.18 -5.72 -2.21
C LEU A 77 7.49 -7.07 -2.40
N GLU A 78 7.73 -7.69 -3.54
CA GLU A 78 7.34 -9.09 -3.75
C GLU A 78 8.22 -9.98 -2.88
N ARG A 79 7.61 -10.66 -1.91
CA ARG A 79 8.31 -11.55 -0.97
C ARG A 79 7.65 -12.90 -0.88
N LYS A 80 8.46 -13.95 -0.82
CA LYS A 80 7.96 -15.30 -0.58
C LYS A 80 7.21 -15.41 0.75
N ALA A 81 7.61 -14.61 1.76
CA ALA A 81 6.97 -14.59 3.07
C ALA A 81 5.47 -14.29 2.98
N TYR A 82 5.06 -13.36 2.11
CA TYR A 82 3.63 -13.04 1.95
C TYR A 82 2.81 -14.17 1.34
N LYS A 83 3.44 -15.02 0.53
CA LYS A 83 2.78 -16.21 -0.05
C LYS A 83 2.56 -17.30 1.00
N GLN A 84 3.35 -17.33 2.06
CA GLN A 84 3.21 -18.32 3.13
C GLN A 84 1.97 -18.05 4.01
N VAL A 85 1.49 -16.83 4.06
CA VAL A 85 0.29 -16.45 4.85
C VAL A 85 -0.91 -17.28 4.44
N ASP A 86 -1.10 -17.52 3.16
CA ASP A 86 -2.24 -18.29 2.66
C ASP A 86 -2.22 -19.76 3.14
N GLY A 87 -1.04 -20.35 3.27
CA GLY A 87 -0.89 -21.75 3.63
C GLY A 87 -0.56 -22.01 5.09
N GLU A 88 0.16 -21.10 5.74
CA GLU A 88 0.77 -21.32 7.05
C GLU A 88 0.30 -20.35 8.15
N GLY A 89 -0.47 -19.31 7.79
CA GLY A 89 -1.03 -18.36 8.73
C GLY A 89 -0.19 -17.11 8.96
N LEU A 90 -0.29 -16.50 10.12
CA LEU A 90 0.31 -15.22 10.43
C LEU A 90 1.84 -15.23 10.41
N LEU A 91 2.44 -14.23 9.77
CA LEU A 91 3.91 -14.13 9.61
C LEU A 91 4.67 -14.18 10.94
N GLY A 92 4.16 -13.51 11.99
CA GLY A 92 4.79 -13.52 13.31
C GLY A 92 4.82 -14.91 13.92
N VAL A 93 3.74 -15.67 13.76
CA VAL A 93 3.63 -17.04 14.25
C VAL A 93 4.58 -17.98 13.47
N ILE A 94 4.63 -17.83 12.15
CA ILE A 94 5.54 -18.58 11.28
C ILE A 94 6.99 -18.31 11.68
N ARG A 95 7.34 -17.03 11.88
CA ARG A 95 8.69 -16.62 12.30
C ARG A 95 9.08 -17.26 13.62
N ASP A 96 8.21 -17.26 14.62
CA ASP A 96 8.49 -17.77 15.96
C ASP A 96 8.63 -19.31 15.97
N LYS A 97 7.98 -19.99 15.02
CA LYS A 97 8.08 -21.45 14.84
C LYS A 97 9.27 -21.88 13.98
N THR A 98 9.90 -20.96 13.25
CA THR A 98 10.98 -21.25 12.33
C THR A 98 12.33 -21.31 13.06
N ARG A 99 13.07 -22.40 12.87
CA ARG A 99 14.38 -22.60 13.48
C ARG A 99 15.56 -22.17 12.59
N MET A 100 15.33 -21.96 11.30
CA MET A 100 16.38 -21.54 10.35
C MET A 100 16.54 -20.02 10.41
N SER A 101 17.72 -19.53 10.78
CA SER A 101 18.02 -18.11 10.95
C SER A 101 17.82 -17.27 9.68
N ILE A 102 18.13 -17.82 8.50
CA ILE A 102 17.94 -17.14 7.21
C ILE A 102 16.45 -16.93 6.93
N VAL A 103 15.62 -17.97 7.10
CA VAL A 103 14.17 -17.87 6.89
C VAL A 103 13.56 -16.92 7.91
N GLN A 104 13.97 -17.01 9.16
CA GLN A 104 13.52 -16.10 10.23
C GLN A 104 13.83 -14.64 9.92
N ARG A 105 15.01 -14.36 9.34
CA ARG A 105 15.38 -13.00 8.89
C ARG A 105 14.47 -12.49 7.78
N HIS A 106 14.16 -13.32 6.79
CA HIS A 106 13.24 -12.94 5.71
C HIS A 106 11.84 -12.61 6.23
N LEU A 107 11.34 -13.38 7.18
CA LEU A 107 10.04 -13.14 7.82
C LEU A 107 10.06 -11.86 8.65
N THR A 108 11.14 -11.61 9.38
CA THR A 108 11.33 -10.37 10.14
C THR A 108 11.34 -9.14 9.21
N ASN A 109 12.06 -9.21 8.09
CA ASN A 109 12.08 -8.12 7.11
C ASN A 109 10.68 -7.84 6.53
N ALA A 110 9.91 -8.88 6.23
CA ALA A 110 8.54 -8.73 5.76
C ALA A 110 7.64 -8.07 6.82
N LEU A 111 7.77 -8.45 8.08
CA LEU A 111 7.03 -7.85 9.20
C LEU A 111 7.40 -6.38 9.42
N GLU A 112 8.67 -6.03 9.34
CA GLU A 112 9.14 -4.64 9.44
C GLU A 112 8.61 -3.79 8.30
N GLU A 113 8.60 -4.30 7.06
CA GLU A 113 8.02 -3.63 5.90
C GLU A 113 6.53 -3.36 6.10
N MET A 114 5.77 -4.37 6.52
CA MET A 114 4.33 -4.21 6.80
C MET A 114 4.07 -3.24 7.94
N SER A 115 4.88 -3.25 8.99
CA SER A 115 4.76 -2.30 10.09
C SER A 115 4.98 -0.86 9.60
N ALA A 116 5.97 -0.62 8.76
CA ALA A 116 6.22 0.70 8.18
C ALA A 116 5.05 1.18 7.31
N VAL A 117 4.47 0.30 6.49
CA VAL A 117 3.28 0.61 5.69
C VAL A 117 2.10 0.96 6.57
N LEU A 118 1.82 0.15 7.60
CA LEU A 118 0.71 0.38 8.53
C LEU A 118 0.88 1.67 9.32
N ASP A 119 2.09 2.00 9.75
CA ASP A 119 2.38 3.26 10.46
C ASP A 119 2.08 4.48 9.60
N LEU A 120 2.43 4.45 8.31
CA LEU A 120 2.11 5.54 7.37
C LEU A 120 0.61 5.67 7.12
N LEU A 121 -0.12 4.57 7.07
CA LEU A 121 -1.58 4.59 6.93
C LEU A 121 -2.24 5.12 8.20
N ASP A 122 -1.77 4.72 9.37
CA ASP A 122 -2.24 5.24 10.65
C ASP A 122 -2.00 6.74 10.78
N ASP A 123 -0.83 7.23 10.38
CA ASP A 123 -0.51 8.65 10.35
C ASP A 123 -1.48 9.44 9.46
N ALA A 124 -1.83 8.90 8.29
CA ALA A 124 -2.79 9.54 7.39
C ALA A 124 -4.19 9.63 8.02
N ILE A 125 -4.62 8.61 8.75
CA ILE A 125 -5.89 8.59 9.48
C ILE A 125 -5.86 9.62 10.61
N ILE A 126 -4.79 9.65 11.40
CA ILE A 126 -4.63 10.58 12.55
C ILE A 126 -4.65 12.02 12.06
N LYS A 127 -3.90 12.35 11.01
CA LYS A 127 -3.89 13.70 10.42
C LYS A 127 -5.28 14.15 9.98
N ARG A 128 -6.04 13.24 9.38
CA ARG A 128 -7.42 13.54 8.97
C ARG A 128 -8.32 13.79 10.17
N MET A 129 -8.22 12.98 11.22
CA MET A 129 -9.01 13.15 12.43
C MET A 129 -8.69 14.46 13.15
N GLU A 130 -7.45 14.90 13.15
CA GLU A 130 -7.02 16.18 13.76
C GLU A 130 -7.46 17.39 12.94
N ALA A 131 -7.62 17.24 11.63
CA ALA A 131 -8.06 18.31 10.73
C ALA A 131 -9.58 18.61 10.82
N VAL A 132 -10.33 17.72 11.46
CA VAL A 132 -11.77 17.85 11.71
C VAL A 132 -12.00 18.34 13.13
#